data_6bec27e75544fcab525d5140d87bddf5
#
_entry.id   6bec27e75544fcab525d5140d87bddf5
#
_cell.length_a   1.000
_cell.length_b   1.000
_cell.length_c   1.000
_cell.angle_alpha   90.00
_cell.angle_beta   90.00
_cell.angle_gamma   90.00
#
_symmetry.space_group_name_H-M   'P 1'
#
loop_
_entity.id
_entity.type
_entity.pdbx_description
1 polymer ?
#
loop_
_entity_poly.entity_id
_entity_poly.type
_entity_poly.pdbx_seq_one_letter_code
_entity_poly.pdbx_strand_id
1 'polypeptide(L)'
;HLSAGIIIALIITNTQAKAQNTEGFMYGKVFTRDNTFQGQLRWGKEEAYWNDHFNSSKVSNRNRQYGPRKREDNDDSWSNFDWSFSSIWENKSSSSHQFVTQFGDIAEIENVSDSRAIIVLKNGEEVEVGSQGYNDLSPSIRILDDELGELSVKWSRVERVQFLPAPSNLRPSFGQALYGTVNIYRKGDLPGYIQWDHDERISTDKLDGDTRDGDVSISLGKIRKIESGRGGSDVELLDGRTFYLTGSNDVNSGNRGIIVTVEGVGKIDIPWKVFNTVTFDPAWKSSGKPYSSYNPPKPLIGTVYTYNDDEISGRIVFDLDEAMNIEFLE
;
A
#
# COMPACT_ATOMS: atom_id res chain seq x y z
N HIS A 1 -9.19 -71.20 -16.64
CA HIS A 1 -9.56 -69.94 -15.97
C HIS A 1 -8.33 -69.04 -15.89
N LEU A 2 -8.25 -68.07 -16.82
CA LEU A 2 -7.26 -67.00 -16.74
C LEU A 2 -7.88 -65.83 -15.97
N SER A 3 -7.31 -65.52 -14.82
CA SER A 3 -7.65 -64.31 -14.05
C SER A 3 -6.83 -63.12 -14.59
N ALA A 4 -7.52 -62.18 -15.24
CA ALA A 4 -6.90 -60.91 -15.62
C ALA A 4 -6.84 -59.97 -14.42
N GLY A 5 -5.61 -59.73 -13.91
CA GLY A 5 -5.36 -58.73 -12.86
C GLY A 5 -5.38 -57.32 -13.49
N ILE A 6 -6.27 -56.46 -13.04
CA ILE A 6 -6.31 -55.04 -13.41
C ILE A 6 -5.31 -54.32 -12.49
N ILE A 7 -4.21 -53.83 -13.07
CA ILE A 7 -3.27 -52.93 -12.37
C ILE A 7 -3.81 -51.50 -12.53
N ILE A 8 -4.35 -50.93 -11.45
CA ILE A 8 -4.69 -49.52 -11.39
C ILE A 8 -3.42 -48.77 -11.05
N ALA A 9 -2.82 -48.12 -12.04
CA ALA A 9 -1.72 -47.18 -11.82
C ALA A 9 -2.31 -45.89 -11.26
N LEU A 10 -2.07 -45.62 -9.96
CA LEU A 10 -2.36 -44.32 -9.31
C LEU A 10 -1.35 -43.31 -9.83
N ILE A 11 -1.76 -42.47 -10.79
CA ILE A 11 -0.94 -41.32 -11.19
C ILE A 11 -1.12 -40.25 -10.10
N ILE A 12 -0.17 -40.21 -9.16
CA ILE A 12 -0.08 -39.09 -8.21
C ILE A 12 0.52 -37.93 -9.01
N THR A 13 -0.33 -37.04 -9.53
CA THR A 13 0.09 -35.76 -10.04
C THR A 13 0.56 -34.90 -8.86
N ASN A 14 1.85 -34.89 -8.64
CA ASN A 14 2.50 -33.95 -7.72
C ASN A 14 2.37 -32.55 -8.34
N THR A 15 1.26 -31.88 -8.11
CA THR A 15 1.15 -30.44 -8.33
C THR A 15 2.01 -29.76 -7.26
N GLN A 16 3.31 -29.60 -7.54
CA GLN A 16 4.12 -28.67 -6.76
C GLN A 16 3.45 -27.30 -6.91
N ALA A 17 2.79 -26.86 -5.85
CA ALA A 17 2.39 -25.46 -5.72
C ALA A 17 3.66 -24.63 -5.91
N LYS A 18 3.76 -23.89 -7.02
CA LYS A 18 4.89 -22.99 -7.24
C LYS A 18 4.96 -22.06 -6.04
N ALA A 19 6.11 -22.00 -5.39
CA ALA A 19 6.33 -21.13 -4.25
C ALA A 19 6.02 -19.67 -4.67
N GLN A 20 5.25 -18.99 -3.85
CA GLN A 20 4.97 -17.58 -4.02
C GLN A 20 6.29 -16.81 -3.85
N ASN A 21 6.55 -15.82 -4.71
CA ASN A 21 7.62 -14.85 -4.45
C ASN A 21 7.11 -13.82 -3.43
N THR A 22 7.69 -13.80 -2.25
CA THR A 22 7.32 -12.92 -1.12
C THR A 22 8.26 -11.71 -0.95
N GLU A 23 9.25 -11.54 -1.82
CA GLU A 23 10.26 -10.47 -1.70
C GLU A 23 9.68 -9.05 -1.79
N GLY A 24 8.49 -8.88 -2.39
CA GLY A 24 7.79 -7.61 -2.49
C GLY A 24 7.03 -7.20 -1.23
N PHE A 25 6.83 -8.11 -0.26
CA PHE A 25 6.20 -7.78 1.00
C PHE A 25 7.16 -7.08 1.95
N MET A 26 6.59 -6.21 2.81
CA MET A 26 7.36 -5.64 3.92
C MET A 26 7.80 -6.74 4.88
N TYR A 27 9.05 -6.68 5.30
CA TYR A 27 9.67 -7.59 6.23
C TYR A 27 10.66 -6.83 7.11
N GLY A 28 10.79 -7.22 8.38
CA GLY A 28 11.72 -6.51 9.25
C GLY A 28 11.64 -6.93 10.70
N LYS A 29 12.25 -6.08 11.53
CA LYS A 29 12.25 -6.23 12.99
C LYS A 29 11.48 -5.10 13.64
N VAL A 30 10.64 -5.44 14.59
CA VAL A 30 9.94 -4.48 15.46
C VAL A 30 10.52 -4.61 16.86
N PHE A 31 11.13 -3.54 17.30
CA PHE A 31 11.73 -3.45 18.63
C PHE A 31 10.74 -2.78 19.58
N THR A 32 10.50 -3.42 20.69
CA THR A 32 9.75 -2.89 21.81
C THR A 32 10.66 -2.86 23.05
N ARG A 33 10.22 -2.25 24.13
CA ARG A 33 10.99 -2.15 25.36
C ARG A 33 11.51 -3.52 25.85
N ASP A 34 10.70 -4.56 25.70
CA ASP A 34 10.96 -5.86 26.34
C ASP A 34 11.35 -6.94 25.33
N ASN A 35 10.98 -6.77 24.04
CA ASN A 35 11.11 -7.83 23.04
C ASN A 35 11.48 -7.27 21.66
N THR A 36 11.97 -8.16 20.81
CA THR A 36 12.17 -7.93 19.38
C THR A 36 11.44 -9.01 18.61
N PHE A 37 10.61 -8.64 17.68
CA PHE A 37 9.88 -9.54 16.77
C PHE A 37 10.44 -9.39 15.37
N GLN A 38 10.55 -10.49 14.64
CA GLN A 38 11.02 -10.48 13.25
C GLN A 38 10.09 -11.28 12.37
N GLY A 39 9.69 -10.71 11.24
CA GLY A 39 8.81 -11.40 10.32
C GLY A 39 8.27 -10.50 9.23
N GLN A 40 7.26 -11.00 8.51
CA GLN A 40 6.51 -10.22 7.55
C GLN A 40 5.68 -9.17 8.29
N LEU A 41 5.71 -7.94 7.78
CA LEU A 41 5.05 -6.79 8.40
C LEU A 41 3.81 -6.38 7.61
N ARG A 42 2.82 -5.89 8.34
CA ARG A 42 1.70 -5.15 7.79
C ARG A 42 1.51 -3.89 8.64
N TRP A 43 1.59 -2.75 7.99
CA TRP A 43 1.48 -1.45 8.64
C TRP A 43 0.00 -1.02 8.63
N GLY A 44 -0.60 -0.93 9.81
CA GLY A 44 -2.04 -0.72 9.90
C GLY A 44 -2.85 -1.87 9.27
N LYS A 45 -3.84 -1.49 8.47
CA LYS A 45 -4.67 -2.43 7.68
C LYS A 45 -4.29 -2.45 6.21
N GLU A 46 -3.72 -1.36 5.72
CA GLU A 46 -3.63 -1.02 4.31
C GLU A 46 -2.27 -1.39 3.69
N GLU A 47 -1.15 -1.11 4.37
CA GLU A 47 0.18 -1.25 3.80
C GLU A 47 0.76 -2.62 4.09
N ALA A 48 1.21 -3.30 3.03
CA ALA A 48 1.80 -4.63 3.10
C ALA A 48 3.04 -4.78 2.20
N TYR A 49 3.26 -3.86 1.27
CA TYR A 49 4.25 -3.96 0.20
C TYR A 49 5.26 -2.83 0.25
N TRP A 50 6.46 -3.06 -0.28
CA TRP A 50 7.51 -2.06 -0.36
C TRP A 50 7.15 -0.83 -1.18
N ASN A 51 6.25 -0.97 -2.16
CA ASN A 51 5.76 0.14 -2.99
C ASN A 51 4.54 0.85 -2.41
N ASP A 52 4.14 0.52 -1.19
CA ASP A 52 3.14 1.30 -0.48
C ASP A 52 3.76 2.58 0.05
N HIS A 53 2.90 3.61 0.19
CA HIS A 53 3.35 4.90 0.62
C HIS A 53 3.21 5.04 2.14
N PHE A 54 4.22 5.64 2.72
CA PHE A 54 4.17 6.17 4.07
C PHE A 54 3.88 7.67 3.97
N ASN A 55 2.73 8.09 4.50
CA ASN A 55 2.23 9.46 4.43
C ASN A 55 2.34 10.13 5.78
N SER A 56 2.93 11.32 5.81
CA SER A 56 3.13 12.10 7.03
C SER A 56 3.39 13.56 6.71
N SER A 57 3.62 14.38 7.73
CA SER A 57 4.02 15.79 7.56
C SER A 57 5.40 16.01 8.15
N LYS A 58 6.27 16.77 7.49
CA LYS A 58 7.56 17.18 8.05
C LYS A 58 7.32 18.11 9.25
N VAL A 59 7.96 17.81 10.38
CA VAL A 59 7.88 18.65 11.58
C VAL A 59 8.67 19.94 11.41
N SER A 60 9.80 19.88 10.68
CA SER A 60 10.63 21.04 10.41
C SER A 60 11.07 21.07 8.96
N ASN A 61 10.92 22.22 8.33
CA ASN A 61 11.52 22.49 7.02
C ASN A 61 12.88 23.16 7.21
N ARG A 62 13.97 22.39 7.02
CA ARG A 62 15.35 22.89 7.16
C ARG A 62 15.69 23.99 6.14
N ASN A 63 14.97 24.05 5.03
CA ASN A 63 15.22 24.98 3.93
C ASN A 63 14.41 26.28 4.05
N ARG A 64 13.50 26.39 5.01
CA ARG A 64 12.62 27.57 5.21
C ARG A 64 13.40 28.89 5.40
N GLN A 65 14.62 28.79 5.88
CA GLN A 65 15.50 29.97 6.04
C GLN A 65 15.92 30.60 4.70
N TYR A 66 15.86 29.88 3.59
CA TYR A 66 16.19 30.34 2.24
C TYR A 66 14.98 30.91 1.49
N GLY A 67 13.77 30.74 2.02
CA GLY A 67 12.55 31.26 1.42
C GLY A 67 12.41 32.77 1.60
N PRO A 68 11.60 33.44 0.78
CA PRO A 68 11.29 34.86 0.93
C PRO A 68 10.66 35.07 2.30
N ARG A 69 11.17 36.04 3.06
CA ARG A 69 10.50 36.48 4.29
C ARG A 69 9.11 36.96 3.92
N LYS A 70 8.05 36.34 4.50
CA LYS A 70 6.67 36.81 4.31
C LYS A 70 6.63 38.32 4.55
N ARG A 71 6.45 39.11 3.47
CA ARG A 71 5.87 40.43 3.62
C ARG A 71 4.42 40.20 4.04
N GLU A 72 4.02 40.87 5.10
CA GLU A 72 2.61 40.99 5.48
C GLU A 72 1.89 41.90 4.48
N ASP A 73 1.75 41.47 3.25
CA ASP A 73 0.90 42.16 2.27
C ASP A 73 -0.12 41.12 1.76
N ASN A 74 -1.38 41.40 2.11
CA ASN A 74 -2.57 40.74 1.62
C ASN A 74 -2.62 40.81 0.08
N ASP A 75 -2.23 39.76 -0.59
CA ASP A 75 -2.67 39.52 -1.95
C ASP A 75 -2.81 38.01 -2.22
N ASP A 76 -4.03 37.51 -1.95
CA ASP A 76 -4.43 36.11 -2.03
C ASP A 76 -4.73 35.66 -3.49
N SER A 77 -3.99 36.14 -4.49
CA SER A 77 -4.41 35.97 -5.88
C SER A 77 -3.78 34.80 -6.67
N TRP A 78 -2.84 34.03 -6.09
CA TRP A 78 -2.13 32.96 -6.83
C TRP A 78 -2.21 31.56 -6.21
N SER A 79 -3.05 31.34 -5.19
CA SER A 79 -3.16 30.06 -4.47
C SER A 79 -4.21 29.08 -5.02
N ASN A 80 -4.79 29.31 -6.20
CA ASN A 80 -5.90 28.51 -6.73
C ASN A 80 -5.54 27.55 -7.88
N PHE A 81 -4.29 27.10 -7.97
CA PHE A 81 -3.96 25.95 -8.83
C PHE A 81 -3.53 24.77 -7.94
N ASP A 82 -4.52 24.19 -7.32
CA ASP A 82 -4.37 22.95 -6.53
C ASP A 82 -4.40 21.74 -7.48
N TRP A 83 -3.24 21.32 -7.96
CA TRP A 83 -3.03 20.01 -8.57
C TRP A 83 -2.65 19.03 -7.45
N SER A 84 -3.55 18.90 -6.49
CA SER A 84 -3.37 17.96 -5.40
C SER A 84 -3.73 16.56 -5.87
N PHE A 85 -2.75 15.66 -5.93
CA PHE A 85 -2.99 14.22 -5.84
C PHE A 85 -3.71 13.87 -4.52
N SER A 86 -3.81 14.82 -3.60
CA SER A 86 -4.50 14.73 -2.32
C SER A 86 -6.02 14.66 -2.44
N SER A 87 -6.61 14.86 -3.63
CA SER A 87 -8.05 14.64 -3.82
C SER A 87 -8.45 13.17 -3.70
N ILE A 88 -7.48 12.26 -3.70
CA ILE A 88 -7.69 10.84 -3.38
C ILE A 88 -7.68 10.62 -1.86
N TRP A 89 -7.05 11.52 -1.09
CA TRP A 89 -6.81 11.40 0.37
C TRP A 89 -7.30 12.64 1.12
N GLU A 90 -8.59 12.88 1.08
CA GLU A 90 -9.36 13.93 1.77
C GLU A 90 -8.64 14.98 2.62
N ASN A 91 -8.96 16.25 2.27
CA ASN A 91 -9.18 17.40 3.16
C ASN A 91 -8.16 17.71 4.25
N LYS A 92 -7.31 18.72 4.00
CA LYS A 92 -7.36 19.96 4.78
C LYS A 92 -6.26 20.94 4.39
N SER A 93 -6.66 22.18 4.12
CA SER A 93 -5.86 23.38 4.16
C SER A 93 -5.15 23.52 5.51
N SER A 94 -3.94 23.06 5.62
CA SER A 94 -2.93 23.57 6.53
C SER A 94 -1.62 23.52 5.78
N SER A 95 -0.80 24.55 5.91
CA SER A 95 0.55 24.64 5.38
C SER A 95 1.50 23.63 6.07
N SER A 96 1.12 22.37 6.14
CA SER A 96 1.98 21.29 6.60
C SER A 96 2.68 20.71 5.37
N HIS A 97 3.98 20.79 5.33
CA HIS A 97 4.78 20.16 4.29
C HIS A 97 4.56 18.64 4.35
N GLN A 98 3.98 18.10 3.30
CA GLN A 98 3.73 16.67 3.20
C GLN A 98 5.05 15.91 3.04
N PHE A 99 5.19 14.79 3.69
CA PHE A 99 6.27 13.84 3.45
C PHE A 99 5.68 12.50 3.05
N VAL A 100 5.77 12.20 1.77
CA VAL A 100 5.32 10.92 1.20
C VAL A 100 6.52 10.21 0.60
N THR A 101 6.74 8.97 1.00
CA THR A 101 7.77 8.11 0.41
C THR A 101 7.29 6.67 0.37
N GLN A 102 7.92 5.80 -0.43
CA GLN A 102 7.60 4.39 -0.41
C GLN A 102 8.30 3.71 0.78
N PHE A 103 7.64 2.71 1.39
CA PHE A 103 8.28 1.93 2.46
C PHE A 103 9.61 1.32 2.01
N GLY A 104 9.75 1.01 0.72
CA GLY A 104 10.98 0.50 0.13
C GLY A 104 12.18 1.45 0.21
N ASP A 105 11.97 2.75 0.38
CA ASP A 105 13.01 3.77 0.50
C ASP A 105 13.46 3.99 1.96
N ILE A 106 12.70 3.47 2.91
CA ILE A 106 12.93 3.62 4.36
C ILE A 106 13.83 2.48 4.86
N ALA A 107 14.84 2.81 5.65
CA ALA A 107 15.66 1.83 6.37
C ALA A 107 15.11 1.53 7.76
N GLU A 108 14.67 2.57 8.48
CA GLU A 108 14.18 2.45 9.86
C GLU A 108 13.15 3.54 10.16
N ILE A 109 12.19 3.24 11.04
CA ILE A 109 11.26 4.21 11.63
C ILE A 109 11.44 4.16 13.13
N GLU A 110 11.85 5.28 13.75
CA GLU A 110 11.98 5.40 15.19
C GLU A 110 10.77 6.13 15.77
N ASN A 111 10.15 5.53 16.77
CA ASN A 111 9.01 6.13 17.46
C ASN A 111 9.50 7.19 18.48
N VAL A 112 9.14 8.44 18.28
CA VAL A 112 9.40 9.52 19.24
C VAL A 112 8.22 9.71 20.18
N SER A 113 6.99 9.56 19.67
CA SER A 113 5.74 9.64 20.43
C SER A 113 4.57 9.09 19.62
N ASP A 114 3.36 9.10 20.17
CA ASP A 114 2.15 8.67 19.46
C ASP A 114 1.87 9.49 18.18
N SER A 115 2.45 10.68 18.04
CA SER A 115 2.20 11.57 16.90
C SER A 115 3.48 12.02 16.18
N ARG A 116 4.65 11.48 16.52
CA ARG A 116 5.95 11.87 15.94
C ARG A 116 6.86 10.66 15.77
N ALA A 117 7.58 10.63 14.66
CA ALA A 117 8.60 9.62 14.38
C ALA A 117 9.81 10.25 13.67
N ILE A 118 10.92 9.53 13.67
CA ILE A 118 12.08 9.80 12.80
C ILE A 118 12.12 8.73 11.75
N ILE A 119 12.08 9.13 10.49
CA ILE A 119 12.23 8.26 9.32
C ILE A 119 13.69 8.28 8.92
N VAL A 120 14.37 7.16 9.04
CA VAL A 120 15.73 6.97 8.55
C VAL A 120 15.68 6.38 7.15
N LEU A 121 16.11 7.11 6.16
CA LEU A 121 16.13 6.68 4.76
C LEU A 121 17.34 5.78 4.48
N LYS A 122 17.32 5.05 3.37
CA LYS A 122 18.41 4.14 2.98
C LYS A 122 19.76 4.83 2.75
N ASN A 123 19.79 6.14 2.54
CA ASN A 123 21.02 6.93 2.45
C ASN A 123 21.53 7.42 3.81
N GLY A 124 20.82 7.09 4.92
CA GLY A 124 21.13 7.54 6.27
C GLY A 124 20.59 8.94 6.61
N GLU A 125 19.83 9.57 5.73
CA GLU A 125 19.19 10.85 6.03
C GLU A 125 17.99 10.63 6.95
N GLU A 126 17.86 11.50 7.96
CA GLU A 126 16.80 11.47 8.95
C GLU A 126 15.78 12.58 8.68
N VAL A 127 14.51 12.21 8.66
CA VAL A 127 13.38 13.13 8.51
C VAL A 127 12.46 12.99 9.71
N GLU A 128 12.32 14.05 10.51
CA GLU A 128 11.35 14.07 11.59
C GLU A 128 9.97 14.40 11.05
N VAL A 129 9.01 13.51 11.34
CA VAL A 129 7.64 13.57 10.81
C VAL A 129 6.59 13.56 11.91
N GLY A 130 5.44 14.13 11.60
CA GLY A 130 4.28 14.22 12.47
C GLY A 130 3.01 13.68 11.80
N SER A 131 1.97 13.41 12.61
CA SER A 131 0.70 12.84 12.18
C SER A 131 -0.32 13.89 11.72
N GLN A 132 0.07 15.15 11.53
CA GLN A 132 -0.88 16.20 11.17
C GLN A 132 -1.53 15.94 9.80
N GLY A 133 -2.79 15.49 9.83
CA GLY A 133 -3.57 15.20 8.63
C GLY A 133 -3.38 13.81 8.04
N TYR A 134 -2.51 12.97 8.62
CA TYR A 134 -2.18 11.63 8.13
C TYR A 134 -2.29 10.58 9.23
N ASN A 135 -2.61 9.33 8.87
CA ASN A 135 -2.86 8.22 9.78
C ASN A 135 -1.75 7.15 9.82
N ASP A 136 -0.67 7.30 9.05
CA ASP A 136 0.41 6.30 8.98
C ASP A 136 1.35 6.35 10.20
N LEU A 137 1.24 7.39 11.01
CA LEU A 137 1.78 7.38 12.36
C LEU A 137 0.71 6.87 13.33
N SER A 138 1.14 6.03 14.26
CA SER A 138 0.34 5.39 15.32
C SER A 138 -0.59 4.22 14.95
N PRO A 139 -0.51 3.56 13.78
CA PRO A 139 -1.25 2.33 13.59
C PRO A 139 -0.67 1.20 14.45
N SER A 140 -1.44 0.15 14.65
CA SER A 140 -0.87 -1.11 15.13
C SER A 140 -0.12 -1.80 14.00
N ILE A 141 1.08 -2.32 14.29
CA ILE A 141 1.87 -3.09 13.32
C ILE A 141 1.54 -4.57 13.52
N ARG A 142 1.05 -5.23 12.47
CA ARG A 142 0.88 -6.68 12.46
C ARG A 142 2.17 -7.31 11.98
N ILE A 143 2.60 -8.35 12.70
CA ILE A 143 3.83 -9.08 12.41
C ILE A 143 3.46 -10.56 12.32
N LEU A 144 3.87 -11.20 11.26
CA LEU A 144 3.87 -12.65 11.17
C LEU A 144 5.28 -13.12 11.51
N ASP A 145 5.50 -13.31 12.80
CA ASP A 145 6.78 -13.74 13.36
C ASP A 145 7.07 -15.19 13.00
N ASP A 146 8.32 -15.48 12.70
CA ASP A 146 8.74 -16.80 12.23
C ASP A 146 8.52 -17.92 13.25
N GLU A 147 8.52 -17.59 14.58
CA GLU A 147 8.37 -18.55 15.67
C GLU A 147 7.02 -18.45 16.37
N LEU A 148 6.54 -17.22 16.60
CA LEU A 148 5.34 -16.95 17.41
C LEU A 148 4.05 -16.92 16.61
N GLY A 149 4.14 -16.85 15.27
CA GLY A 149 3.00 -16.65 14.40
C GLY A 149 2.53 -15.18 14.36
N GLU A 150 1.25 -14.97 14.09
CA GLU A 150 0.71 -13.61 13.94
C GLU A 150 0.50 -12.92 15.27
N LEU A 151 1.03 -11.70 15.39
CA LEU A 151 0.81 -10.81 16.52
C LEU A 151 0.62 -9.37 16.05
N SER A 152 0.04 -8.54 16.92
CA SER A 152 -0.19 -7.12 16.67
C SER A 152 0.45 -6.29 17.78
N VAL A 153 1.36 -5.40 17.40
CA VAL A 153 2.05 -4.50 18.32
C VAL A 153 1.47 -3.10 18.17
N LYS A 154 0.92 -2.55 19.24
CA LYS A 154 0.45 -1.16 19.27
C LYS A 154 1.61 -0.21 19.09
N TRP A 155 1.43 0.87 18.33
CA TRP A 155 2.45 1.90 18.09
C TRP A 155 3.09 2.41 19.40
N SER A 156 2.29 2.67 20.42
CA SER A 156 2.77 3.14 21.74
C SER A 156 3.73 2.19 22.46
N ARG A 157 3.90 0.96 21.96
CA ARG A 157 4.87 -0.03 22.47
C ARG A 157 6.08 -0.21 21.55
N VAL A 158 6.00 0.31 20.33
CA VAL A 158 7.10 0.26 19.37
C VAL A 158 8.14 1.29 19.77
N GLU A 159 9.40 0.91 19.86
CA GLU A 159 10.53 1.83 19.94
C GLU A 159 11.05 2.17 18.55
N ARG A 160 11.21 1.16 17.69
CA ARG A 160 11.64 1.33 16.30
C ARG A 160 11.27 0.12 15.45
N VAL A 161 11.20 0.35 14.15
CA VAL A 161 11.01 -0.69 13.13
C VAL A 161 12.18 -0.62 12.16
N GLN A 162 12.90 -1.72 11.99
CA GLN A 162 13.97 -1.85 11.03
C GLN A 162 13.51 -2.69 9.84
N PHE A 163 13.58 -2.14 8.65
CA PHE A 163 13.20 -2.85 7.42
C PHE A 163 14.36 -3.68 6.89
N LEU A 164 14.02 -4.90 6.43
CA LEU A 164 14.96 -5.91 5.94
C LEU A 164 14.43 -6.53 4.64
N PRO A 165 15.30 -7.04 3.75
CA PRO A 165 14.86 -7.81 2.60
C PRO A 165 14.01 -9.01 3.03
N ALA A 166 12.81 -9.15 2.44
CA ALA A 166 11.98 -10.31 2.69
C ALA A 166 12.57 -11.55 2.02
N PRO A 167 12.54 -12.72 2.68
CA PRO A 167 12.84 -14.00 2.03
C PRO A 167 11.90 -14.26 0.84
N SER A 168 12.41 -14.91 -0.20
CA SER A 168 11.62 -15.21 -1.41
C SER A 168 10.51 -16.24 -1.21
N ASN A 169 10.49 -16.93 -0.08
CA ASN A 169 9.60 -18.06 0.19
C ASN A 169 9.11 -18.11 1.64
N LEU A 170 8.70 -16.96 2.20
CA LEU A 170 8.12 -16.89 3.55
C LEU A 170 7.02 -17.93 3.74
N ARG A 171 7.12 -18.70 4.81
CA ARG A 171 6.09 -19.64 5.25
C ARG A 171 6.09 -19.71 6.79
N PRO A 172 4.99 -19.34 7.43
CA PRO A 172 3.75 -18.82 6.86
C PRO A 172 3.91 -17.40 6.28
N SER A 173 2.92 -16.94 5.52
CA SER A 173 2.81 -15.55 5.03
C SER A 173 1.39 -15.03 5.27
N PHE A 174 1.22 -13.71 5.30
CA PHE A 174 -0.12 -13.10 5.43
C PHE A 174 -1.07 -13.44 4.29
N GLY A 175 -0.59 -14.01 3.19
CA GLY A 175 -1.37 -14.37 2.02
C GLY A 175 -0.69 -13.95 0.73
N GLN A 176 -1.45 -13.98 -0.35
CA GLN A 176 -0.98 -13.59 -1.69
C GLN A 176 -1.52 -12.20 -2.01
N ALA A 177 -0.76 -11.43 -2.81
CA ALA A 177 -1.27 -10.21 -3.40
C ALA A 177 -2.53 -10.50 -4.20
N LEU A 178 -3.53 -9.63 -4.10
CA LEU A 178 -4.68 -9.68 -4.97
C LEU A 178 -4.27 -9.16 -6.34
N TYR A 179 -4.46 -9.98 -7.36
CA TYR A 179 -4.26 -9.61 -8.76
C TYR A 179 -5.46 -10.03 -9.58
N GLY A 180 -5.78 -9.27 -10.60
CA GLY A 180 -6.92 -9.60 -11.45
C GLY A 180 -7.20 -8.52 -12.48
N THR A 181 -8.40 -8.57 -13.02
CA THR A 181 -8.87 -7.62 -14.03
C THR A 181 -10.14 -6.94 -13.54
N VAL A 182 -10.08 -5.60 -13.44
CA VAL A 182 -11.25 -4.77 -13.14
C VAL A 182 -11.85 -4.27 -14.45
N ASN A 183 -13.13 -4.55 -14.65
CA ASN A 183 -13.92 -3.98 -15.75
C ASN A 183 -14.57 -2.69 -15.31
N ILE A 184 -14.30 -1.61 -16.04
CA ILE A 184 -14.83 -0.27 -15.82
C ILE A 184 -15.95 -0.03 -16.83
N TYR A 185 -17.14 0.34 -16.35
CA TYR A 185 -18.30 0.59 -17.20
C TYR A 185 -17.98 1.54 -18.36
N ARG A 186 -18.20 1.07 -19.57
CA ARG A 186 -17.91 1.78 -20.85
C ARG A 186 -16.45 2.20 -21.09
N LYS A 187 -15.51 1.73 -20.28
CA LYS A 187 -14.09 2.10 -20.44
C LYS A 187 -13.17 0.88 -20.66
N GLY A 188 -13.68 -0.34 -20.39
CA GLY A 188 -12.95 -1.58 -20.64
C GLY A 188 -12.24 -2.14 -19.42
N ASP A 189 -11.28 -3.02 -19.68
CA ASP A 189 -10.62 -3.87 -18.70
C ASP A 189 -9.27 -3.29 -18.29
N LEU A 190 -9.01 -3.35 -17.00
CA LEU A 190 -7.78 -2.87 -16.38
C LEU A 190 -7.15 -4.00 -15.54
N PRO A 191 -6.13 -4.70 -16.04
CA PRO A 191 -5.42 -5.72 -15.26
C PRO A 191 -4.40 -5.09 -14.34
N GLY A 192 -4.25 -5.64 -13.12
CA GLY A 192 -3.25 -5.16 -12.16
C GLY A 192 -3.40 -5.76 -10.77
N TYR A 193 -2.59 -5.25 -9.83
CA TYR A 193 -2.75 -5.52 -8.40
C TYR A 193 -3.94 -4.75 -7.86
N ILE A 194 -4.78 -5.42 -7.10
CA ILE A 194 -6.07 -4.90 -6.64
C ILE A 194 -5.98 -4.58 -5.16
N GLN A 195 -6.46 -3.38 -4.80
CA GLN A 195 -6.78 -2.98 -3.44
C GLN A 195 -8.28 -2.68 -3.42
N TRP A 196 -9.03 -3.54 -2.73
CA TRP A 196 -10.48 -3.48 -2.62
C TRP A 196 -10.87 -2.53 -1.48
N ASP A 197 -11.88 -1.70 -1.68
CA ASP A 197 -12.37 -0.71 -0.71
C ASP A 197 -11.26 0.12 -0.06
N HIS A 198 -10.16 0.33 -0.73
CA HIS A 198 -8.92 0.99 -0.28
C HIS A 198 -8.16 0.29 0.85
N ASP A 199 -8.68 -0.81 1.43
CA ASP A 199 -8.07 -1.50 2.58
C ASP A 199 -7.56 -2.90 2.25
N GLU A 200 -8.33 -3.71 1.52
CA GLU A 200 -8.07 -5.11 1.32
C GLU A 200 -7.12 -5.35 0.14
N ARG A 201 -5.98 -5.97 0.40
CA ARG A 201 -4.89 -6.11 -0.60
C ARG A 201 -4.36 -7.52 -0.77
N ILE A 202 -4.65 -8.40 0.18
CA ILE A 202 -4.11 -9.76 0.21
C ILE A 202 -5.21 -10.80 0.32
N SER A 203 -4.92 -12.00 -0.11
CA SER A 203 -5.88 -13.10 -0.23
C SER A 203 -6.54 -13.52 1.10
N THR A 204 -5.96 -13.17 2.24
CA THR A 204 -6.54 -13.42 3.56
C THR A 204 -7.46 -12.32 4.05
N ASP A 205 -7.43 -11.14 3.42
CA ASP A 205 -8.38 -10.06 3.71
C ASP A 205 -9.79 -10.51 3.41
N LYS A 206 -10.77 -9.89 4.06
CA LYS A 206 -12.15 -10.33 4.04
C LYS A 206 -13.01 -9.39 3.21
N LEU A 207 -13.95 -9.98 2.51
CA LEU A 207 -15.13 -9.32 1.98
C LEU A 207 -16.28 -9.62 2.91
N ASP A 208 -16.82 -8.60 3.53
CA ASP A 208 -17.93 -8.72 4.46
C ASP A 208 -19.26 -8.40 3.76
N GLY A 209 -20.33 -9.05 4.19
CA GLY A 209 -21.67 -8.79 3.66
C GLY A 209 -22.72 -9.70 4.26
N ASP A 210 -23.98 -9.33 4.01
CA ASP A 210 -25.15 -10.06 4.50
C ASP A 210 -25.78 -10.86 3.38
N THR A 211 -26.13 -12.09 3.68
CA THR A 211 -27.02 -12.95 2.87
C THR A 211 -28.41 -12.97 3.52
N ARG A 212 -29.36 -13.66 2.88
CA ARG A 212 -30.68 -13.90 3.50
C ARG A 212 -30.61 -14.80 4.74
N ASP A 213 -29.54 -15.59 4.85
CA ASP A 213 -29.37 -16.60 5.91
C ASP A 213 -28.45 -16.09 7.04
N GLY A 214 -27.89 -14.89 6.92
CA GLY A 214 -27.01 -14.27 7.91
C GLY A 214 -25.78 -13.62 7.30
N ASP A 215 -24.94 -13.06 8.16
CA ASP A 215 -23.72 -12.35 7.82
C ASP A 215 -22.65 -13.33 7.37
N VAL A 216 -21.86 -12.94 6.39
CA VAL A 216 -20.73 -13.73 5.90
C VAL A 216 -19.47 -12.86 5.79
N SER A 217 -18.33 -13.49 6.04
CA SER A 217 -17.00 -12.89 5.92
C SER A 217 -16.13 -13.83 5.09
N ILE A 218 -15.89 -13.48 3.84
CA ILE A 218 -15.28 -14.36 2.83
C ILE A 218 -13.85 -13.88 2.54
N SER A 219 -12.85 -14.77 2.69
CA SER A 219 -11.47 -14.40 2.27
C SER A 219 -11.43 -14.11 0.77
N LEU A 220 -10.88 -12.97 0.37
CA LEU A 220 -10.77 -12.54 -1.03
C LEU A 220 -10.05 -13.58 -1.91
N GLY A 221 -9.08 -14.31 -1.36
CA GLY A 221 -8.42 -15.41 -2.06
C GLY A 221 -9.31 -16.62 -2.37
N LYS A 222 -10.56 -16.66 -1.88
CA LYS A 222 -11.58 -17.67 -2.22
C LYS A 222 -12.57 -17.18 -3.28
N ILE A 223 -12.51 -15.91 -3.65
CA ILE A 223 -13.41 -15.26 -4.58
C ILE A 223 -12.82 -15.33 -5.99
N ARG A 224 -13.64 -15.70 -6.95
CA ARG A 224 -13.33 -15.66 -8.37
C ARG A 224 -13.70 -14.33 -8.99
N LYS A 225 -14.92 -13.85 -8.70
CA LYS A 225 -15.51 -12.67 -9.32
C LYS A 225 -16.40 -11.92 -8.35
N ILE A 226 -16.38 -10.60 -8.44
CA ILE A 226 -17.38 -9.71 -7.83
C ILE A 226 -17.97 -8.85 -8.94
N GLU A 227 -19.29 -8.76 -8.99
CA GLU A 227 -20.04 -7.94 -9.94
C GLU A 227 -20.96 -6.99 -9.17
N SER A 228 -20.85 -5.69 -9.45
CA SER A 228 -21.69 -4.69 -8.80
C SER A 228 -23.16 -4.82 -9.22
N GLY A 229 -24.04 -4.83 -8.25
CA GLY A 229 -25.49 -4.91 -8.44
C GLY A 229 -26.23 -3.75 -7.79
N ARG A 230 -27.56 -3.80 -7.84
CA ARG A 230 -28.40 -2.77 -7.25
C ARG A 230 -28.51 -2.92 -5.72
N GLY A 231 -27.68 -2.21 -4.98
CA GLY A 231 -27.68 -2.22 -3.51
C GLY A 231 -26.88 -3.34 -2.87
N GLY A 232 -26.07 -4.06 -3.68
CA GLY A 232 -25.19 -5.13 -3.26
C GLY A 232 -24.34 -5.64 -4.42
N SER A 233 -23.74 -6.81 -4.28
CA SER A 233 -22.89 -7.42 -5.32
C SER A 233 -23.14 -8.91 -5.45
N ASP A 234 -23.04 -9.41 -6.67
CA ASP A 234 -22.97 -10.85 -6.96
C ASP A 234 -21.51 -11.30 -6.78
N VAL A 235 -21.30 -12.29 -5.92
CA VAL A 235 -19.98 -12.83 -5.58
C VAL A 235 -19.93 -14.30 -5.97
N GLU A 236 -19.01 -14.64 -6.89
CA GLU A 236 -18.72 -16.01 -7.30
C GLU A 236 -17.44 -16.49 -6.62
N LEU A 237 -17.50 -17.66 -5.97
CA LEU A 237 -16.35 -18.30 -5.35
C LEU A 237 -15.57 -19.18 -6.33
N LEU A 238 -14.34 -19.53 -5.98
CA LEU A 238 -13.50 -20.47 -6.75
C LEU A 238 -14.11 -21.89 -6.83
N ASP A 239 -14.93 -22.26 -5.87
CA ASP A 239 -15.66 -23.56 -5.87
C ASP A 239 -16.96 -23.53 -6.65
N GLY A 240 -17.31 -22.40 -7.28
CA GLY A 240 -18.49 -22.21 -8.14
C GLY A 240 -19.76 -21.79 -7.40
N ARG A 241 -19.75 -21.66 -6.08
CA ARG A 241 -20.89 -21.09 -5.35
C ARG A 241 -21.02 -19.60 -5.65
N THR A 242 -22.25 -19.11 -5.65
CA THR A 242 -22.58 -17.71 -5.87
C THR A 242 -23.42 -17.18 -4.72
N PHE A 243 -23.20 -15.92 -4.35
CA PHE A 243 -23.94 -15.22 -3.31
C PHE A 243 -24.27 -13.81 -3.77
N TYR A 244 -25.46 -13.34 -3.48
CA TYR A 244 -25.77 -11.93 -3.54
C TYR A 244 -25.59 -11.33 -2.14
N LEU A 245 -24.59 -10.46 -1.99
CA LEU A 245 -24.22 -9.84 -0.71
C LEU A 245 -24.70 -8.40 -0.65
N THR A 246 -25.17 -7.99 0.52
CA THR A 246 -25.64 -6.64 0.85
C THR A 246 -25.09 -6.21 2.20
N GLY A 247 -25.51 -5.05 2.74
CA GLY A 247 -25.34 -4.67 4.15
C GLY A 247 -23.99 -4.05 4.52
N SER A 248 -22.91 -4.42 3.82
CA SER A 248 -21.56 -3.88 4.06
C SER A 248 -21.17 -2.86 2.98
N ASN A 249 -20.28 -1.91 3.33
CA ASN A 249 -19.61 -1.05 2.37
C ASN A 249 -18.77 -1.83 1.36
N ASP A 250 -18.24 -2.99 1.70
CA ASP A 250 -17.44 -3.81 0.80
C ASP A 250 -18.18 -4.20 -0.50
N VAL A 251 -19.49 -4.26 -0.46
CA VAL A 251 -20.31 -4.84 -1.54
C VAL A 251 -21.35 -3.89 -2.12
N ASN A 252 -21.37 -2.60 -1.72
CA ASN A 252 -22.37 -1.64 -2.16
C ASN A 252 -21.75 -0.25 -2.44
N SER A 253 -22.59 0.75 -2.67
CA SER A 253 -22.17 2.13 -2.98
C SER A 253 -21.43 2.86 -1.85
N GLY A 254 -21.32 2.28 -0.68
CA GLY A 254 -20.48 2.74 0.43
C GLY A 254 -19.01 2.36 0.26
N ASN A 255 -18.67 1.53 -0.75
CA ASN A 255 -17.30 1.18 -1.09
C ASN A 255 -16.53 2.43 -1.54
N ARG A 256 -15.37 2.68 -0.96
CA ARG A 256 -14.53 3.86 -1.20
C ARG A 256 -13.94 3.89 -2.61
N GLY A 257 -13.82 2.74 -3.24
CA GLY A 257 -13.28 2.55 -4.58
C GLY A 257 -12.36 1.34 -4.65
N ILE A 258 -11.90 1.03 -5.86
CA ILE A 258 -10.97 -0.06 -6.14
C ILE A 258 -9.70 0.54 -6.74
N ILE A 259 -8.58 0.46 -6.00
CA ILE A 259 -7.30 0.89 -6.54
C ILE A 259 -6.68 -0.25 -7.32
N VAL A 260 -6.33 0.00 -8.58
CA VAL A 260 -5.59 -0.94 -9.42
C VAL A 260 -4.20 -0.38 -9.68
N THR A 261 -3.18 -1.11 -9.22
CA THR A 261 -1.78 -0.78 -9.52
C THR A 261 -1.38 -1.50 -10.79
N VAL A 262 -1.16 -0.73 -11.85
CA VAL A 262 -0.75 -1.22 -13.18
C VAL A 262 0.75 -1.05 -13.32
N GLU A 263 1.46 -2.12 -13.64
CA GLU A 263 2.91 -2.08 -13.80
C GLU A 263 3.32 -1.10 -14.91
N GLY A 264 4.28 -0.23 -14.61
CA GLY A 264 4.78 0.79 -15.54
C GLY A 264 3.86 2.00 -15.77
N VAL A 265 2.65 2.00 -15.16
CA VAL A 265 1.68 3.11 -15.28
C VAL A 265 1.49 3.83 -13.95
N GLY A 266 1.20 3.07 -12.87
CA GLY A 266 0.95 3.64 -11.54
C GLY A 266 -0.34 3.11 -10.91
N LYS A 267 -0.87 3.84 -9.93
CA LYS A 267 -2.11 3.52 -9.22
C LYS A 267 -3.28 4.28 -9.85
N ILE A 268 -4.36 3.56 -10.13
CA ILE A 268 -5.60 4.12 -10.70
C ILE A 268 -6.71 3.79 -9.72
N ASP A 269 -7.35 4.82 -9.17
CA ASP A 269 -8.52 4.66 -8.31
C ASP A 269 -9.79 4.65 -9.16
N ILE A 270 -10.61 3.60 -8.99
CA ILE A 270 -11.85 3.36 -9.73
C ILE A 270 -13.01 3.55 -8.76
N PRO A 271 -13.72 4.68 -8.82
CA PRO A 271 -14.88 4.90 -7.97
C PRO A 271 -15.95 3.83 -8.19
N TRP A 272 -16.63 3.41 -7.11
CA TRP A 272 -17.70 2.41 -7.17
C TRP A 272 -18.73 2.67 -8.27
N LYS A 273 -19.12 3.91 -8.49
CA LYS A 273 -20.15 4.30 -9.49
C LYS A 273 -19.84 3.90 -10.93
N VAL A 274 -18.56 3.65 -11.24
CA VAL A 274 -18.11 3.22 -12.59
C VAL A 274 -17.51 1.82 -12.56
N PHE A 275 -17.36 1.21 -11.39
CA PHE A 275 -16.98 -0.18 -11.24
C PHE A 275 -18.10 -1.10 -11.76
N ASN A 276 -17.74 -2.10 -12.56
CA ASN A 276 -18.67 -3.11 -13.07
C ASN A 276 -18.35 -4.47 -12.47
N THR A 277 -17.17 -5.02 -12.75
CA THR A 277 -16.76 -6.33 -12.25
C THR A 277 -15.26 -6.35 -11.92
N VAL A 278 -14.88 -7.24 -11.01
CA VAL A 278 -13.51 -7.71 -10.84
C VAL A 278 -13.46 -9.22 -11.01
N THR A 279 -12.47 -9.71 -11.75
CA THR A 279 -12.14 -11.14 -11.82
C THR A 279 -10.74 -11.34 -11.30
N PHE A 280 -10.61 -12.08 -10.19
CA PHE A 280 -9.32 -12.37 -9.56
C PHE A 280 -8.59 -13.51 -10.27
N ASP A 281 -7.27 -13.39 -10.40
CA ASP A 281 -6.39 -14.46 -10.89
C ASP A 281 -5.71 -15.18 -9.71
N PRO A 282 -6.16 -16.38 -9.34
CA PRO A 282 -5.60 -17.14 -8.23
C PRO A 282 -4.19 -17.66 -8.50
N ALA A 283 -3.73 -17.62 -9.75
CA ALA A 283 -2.41 -18.10 -10.16
C ALA A 283 -1.32 -17.02 -10.03
N TRP A 284 -1.70 -15.79 -9.69
CA TRP A 284 -0.75 -14.70 -9.57
C TRP A 284 0.26 -14.93 -8.44
N LYS A 285 1.54 -14.64 -8.68
CA LYS A 285 2.65 -15.14 -7.84
C LYS A 285 3.65 -14.09 -7.41
N SER A 286 3.58 -12.88 -7.93
CA SER A 286 4.50 -11.80 -7.57
C SER A 286 3.91 -10.94 -6.46
N SER A 287 4.74 -10.53 -5.51
CA SER A 287 4.40 -9.55 -4.47
C SER A 287 4.94 -8.15 -4.78
N GLY A 288 5.40 -7.91 -6.01
CA GLY A 288 5.99 -6.65 -6.42
C GLY A 288 7.53 -6.65 -6.35
N LYS A 289 8.13 -5.46 -6.38
CA LYS A 289 9.59 -5.28 -6.37
C LYS A 289 10.18 -5.64 -5.01
N PRO A 290 11.34 -6.33 -4.97
CA PRO A 290 12.02 -6.64 -3.72
C PRO A 290 12.62 -5.38 -3.07
N TYR A 291 12.78 -5.39 -1.76
CA TYR A 291 13.39 -4.29 -1.01
C TYR A 291 14.76 -3.85 -1.54
N SER A 292 15.56 -4.80 -2.02
CA SER A 292 16.89 -4.55 -2.60
C SER A 292 16.88 -3.75 -3.91
N SER A 293 15.73 -3.65 -4.58
CA SER A 293 15.60 -2.86 -5.83
C SER A 293 15.39 -1.37 -5.58
N TYR A 294 15.10 -0.97 -4.33
CA TYR A 294 15.01 0.43 -3.94
C TYR A 294 16.39 0.98 -3.63
N ASN A 295 16.86 1.87 -4.49
CA ASN A 295 18.17 2.51 -4.32
C ASN A 295 18.13 3.56 -3.20
N PRO A 296 19.28 3.83 -2.54
CA PRO A 296 19.36 4.93 -1.60
C PRO A 296 18.93 6.25 -2.25
N PRO A 297 18.12 7.08 -1.56
CA PRO A 297 17.70 8.39 -2.04
C PRO A 297 18.87 9.27 -2.40
N LYS A 298 18.69 10.12 -3.41
CA LYS A 298 19.72 11.06 -3.89
C LYS A 298 19.15 12.48 -3.92
N PRO A 299 19.99 13.48 -3.66
CA PRO A 299 19.59 14.87 -3.83
C PRO A 299 19.12 15.14 -5.26
N LEU A 300 18.13 16.01 -5.41
CA LEU A 300 17.77 16.57 -6.69
C LEU A 300 18.91 17.45 -7.21
N ILE A 301 19.40 17.18 -8.39
CA ILE A 301 20.44 17.97 -9.07
C ILE A 301 19.91 18.33 -10.44
N GLY A 302 20.04 19.61 -10.82
CA GLY A 302 19.56 20.10 -12.09
C GLY A 302 19.98 21.53 -12.37
N THR A 303 19.42 22.09 -13.45
CA THR A 303 19.64 23.45 -13.88
C THR A 303 18.31 24.18 -13.95
N VAL A 304 18.27 25.35 -13.32
CA VAL A 304 17.13 26.27 -13.34
C VAL A 304 17.41 27.36 -14.37
N TYR A 305 16.49 27.55 -15.32
CA TYR A 305 16.51 28.65 -16.27
C TYR A 305 15.57 29.74 -15.79
N THR A 306 16.09 30.95 -15.60
CA THR A 306 15.29 32.09 -15.16
C THR A 306 14.66 32.84 -16.33
N TYR A 307 13.70 33.71 -16.05
CA TYR A 307 13.11 34.60 -17.10
C TYR A 307 14.13 35.58 -17.71
N ASN A 308 15.27 35.81 -17.07
CA ASN A 308 16.31 36.69 -17.56
C ASN A 308 17.40 35.92 -18.33
N ASP A 309 17.12 34.68 -18.75
CA ASP A 309 18.05 33.77 -19.40
C ASP A 309 19.29 33.38 -18.56
N ASP A 310 19.24 33.57 -17.24
CA ASP A 310 20.28 33.05 -16.35
C ASP A 310 20.16 31.53 -16.20
N GLU A 311 21.28 30.84 -16.19
CA GLU A 311 21.39 29.41 -16.01
C GLU A 311 22.08 29.10 -14.68
N ILE A 312 21.35 28.48 -13.73
CA ILE A 312 21.86 28.18 -12.39
C ILE A 312 21.83 26.68 -12.18
N SER A 313 23.00 26.04 -12.12
CA SER A 313 23.12 24.59 -11.93
C SER A 313 23.55 24.26 -10.51
N GLY A 314 22.94 23.20 -9.95
CA GLY A 314 23.30 22.75 -8.61
C GLY A 314 22.30 21.80 -7.97
N ARG A 315 22.37 21.69 -6.66
CA ARG A 315 21.35 20.99 -5.86
C ARG A 315 20.07 21.84 -5.84
N ILE A 316 18.98 21.21 -6.19
CA ILE A 316 17.66 21.83 -6.22
C ILE A 316 16.89 21.40 -4.96
N VAL A 317 16.20 22.35 -4.36
CA VAL A 317 15.12 22.10 -3.42
C VAL A 317 13.88 22.73 -4.03
N PHE A 318 12.91 21.88 -4.44
CA PHE A 318 11.68 22.33 -5.05
C PHE A 318 10.72 22.76 -3.93
N ASP A 319 9.99 23.85 -4.13
CA ASP A 319 9.07 24.48 -3.16
C ASP A 319 9.64 24.61 -1.72
N LEU A 320 10.96 24.70 -1.60
CA LEU A 320 11.72 24.75 -0.34
C LEU A 320 11.61 23.48 0.53
N ASP A 321 11.05 22.42 0.03
CA ASP A 321 10.71 21.24 0.79
C ASP A 321 11.22 19.93 0.16
N GLU A 322 10.98 19.70 -1.12
CA GLU A 322 11.41 18.49 -1.81
C GLU A 322 12.87 18.62 -2.24
N ALA A 323 13.71 17.84 -1.61
CA ALA A 323 15.17 17.87 -1.82
C ALA A 323 15.72 16.57 -2.42
N MET A 324 14.91 15.49 -2.42
CA MET A 324 15.33 14.16 -2.83
C MET A 324 14.46 13.59 -3.94
N ASN A 325 15.05 12.74 -4.75
CA ASN A 325 14.41 12.12 -5.93
C ASN A 325 13.32 11.08 -5.60
N ILE A 326 13.04 10.83 -4.34
CA ILE A 326 11.99 9.93 -3.86
C ILE A 326 10.76 10.68 -3.34
N GLU A 327 10.89 11.98 -3.14
CA GLU A 327 9.79 12.83 -2.65
C GLU A 327 8.82 13.13 -3.80
N PHE A 328 7.56 13.26 -3.47
CA PHE A 328 6.52 13.61 -4.44
C PHE A 328 6.40 15.12 -4.53
N LEU A 329 6.13 15.61 -5.74
CA LEU A 329 5.78 17.01 -5.95
C LEU A 329 4.33 17.21 -5.51
N GLU A 330 4.09 18.19 -4.67
CA GLU A 330 2.77 18.62 -4.22
C GLU A 330 2.12 19.62 -5.19
#